data_a71b30523528ba4794bd10663f12cf31
#
_entry.id   a71b30523528ba4794bd10663f12cf31
#
_cell.length_a   1.000
_cell.length_b   1.000
_cell.length_c   1.000
_cell.angle_alpha   90.00
_cell.angle_beta   90.00
_cell.angle_gamma   90.00
#
_symmetry.space_group_name_H-M   'P 1'
#
loop_
_entity.id
_entity.type
_entity.pdbx_description
1 polymer ?
#
loop_
_entity_poly.entity_id
_entity_poly.type
_entity_poly.pdbx_seq_one_letter_code
_entity_poly.pdbx_strand_id
1 'polypeptide(L)'
;MGGSGSATAGGHWFSAWALGVTLLKCLLIPTYHSTDFEVHRNWLAITHSLPISQWYYEATSEWTLDYPPFFAWFEYALSHIAKYFDQEMLNIHNLNYYSSRTLLFQRFSVILTDALFVYAVHECCKCIDGKRTGKDLTEKPKFILSVLLLWNFGLLIVDHIHFSLQWLPAWHYCLLAIARLFQKKHIERALLSAVRLHLKHMDLYVAPAYGVYLVRSYCFTASKPDGSVRWSSFSVVRVTSLGLIVFLVSALSLGPFLALNQLPQVFSRLFPFKRGLCHAYWAPNFWALYNALDKVLSVIGLKLKLLDPSQIPRASMTSGLVQQFQHTVLPSVSPLATLICTLIAILPSVFCLWFKPQGPRGFLRCLVLCALSSFMFGWHVHEKAILLAILPMSLLSVEKAGDATVFLILATTGHYSLFPLLFTAPELPIKILLMLLFTVYSISSLKTLFRKEKPLFNWMETVYLLGLGPLEVCCEFLLPFTSWKLKYPFIPLLLTSVYCAVGITYAWTRLYASVLTGSLVSKTKKH
;
A
#
# COMPACT_ATOMS: atom_id res chain seq x y z
N MET A 1 -26.23 -17.25 40.48
CA MET A 1 -24.84 -16.81 40.45
C MET A 1 -24.09 -17.69 39.44
N GLY A 2 -23.70 -17.18 38.29
CA GLY A 2 -22.98 -17.94 37.25
C GLY A 2 -23.13 -17.30 35.89
N GLY A 3 -22.29 -16.32 35.53
CA GLY A 3 -22.40 -15.69 34.22
C GLY A 3 -21.47 -14.51 33.94
N SER A 4 -20.33 -14.35 34.65
CA SER A 4 -19.42 -13.23 34.39
C SER A 4 -18.00 -13.63 33.96
N GLY A 5 -17.70 -14.92 33.79
CA GLY A 5 -16.33 -15.39 33.49
C GLY A 5 -15.94 -15.50 32.03
N SER A 6 -16.89 -15.38 31.07
CA SER A 6 -16.62 -15.65 29.64
C SER A 6 -16.20 -14.43 28.81
N ALA A 7 -16.48 -13.23 29.28
CA ALA A 7 -16.17 -12.00 28.51
C ALA A 7 -14.71 -11.53 28.65
N THR A 8 -14.05 -11.85 29.76
CA THR A 8 -12.69 -11.37 30.07
C THR A 8 -11.58 -12.19 29.41
N ALA A 9 -11.79 -13.49 29.19
CA ALA A 9 -10.79 -14.36 28.54
C ALA A 9 -10.57 -14.05 27.03
N GLY A 10 -11.54 -13.40 26.38
CA GLY A 10 -11.47 -13.08 24.95
C GLY A 10 -10.61 -11.86 24.57
N GLY A 11 -10.22 -11.02 25.53
CA GLY A 11 -9.45 -9.79 25.26
C GLY A 11 -7.94 -9.93 25.44
N HIS A 12 -7.50 -10.81 26.30
CA HIS A 12 -6.08 -10.90 26.69
C HIS A 12 -5.16 -11.37 25.56
N TRP A 13 -5.61 -12.28 24.69
CA TRP A 13 -4.80 -12.77 23.57
C TRP A 13 -4.45 -11.68 22.55
N PHE A 14 -5.40 -10.77 22.22
CA PHE A 14 -5.16 -9.70 21.26
C PHE A 14 -4.10 -8.72 21.80
N SER A 15 -4.22 -8.32 23.06
CA SER A 15 -3.24 -7.45 23.72
C SER A 15 -1.86 -8.10 23.79
N ALA A 16 -1.79 -9.41 24.05
CA ALA A 16 -0.53 -10.15 24.07
C ALA A 16 0.15 -10.15 22.70
N TRP A 17 -0.61 -10.38 21.61
CA TRP A 17 -0.07 -10.32 20.25
C TRP A 17 0.35 -8.90 19.84
N ALA A 18 -0.43 -7.89 20.20
CA ALA A 18 -0.08 -6.49 19.96
C ALA A 18 1.20 -6.11 20.72
N LEU A 19 1.34 -6.52 21.99
CA LEU A 19 2.55 -6.30 22.77
C LEU A 19 3.74 -7.03 22.16
N GLY A 20 3.58 -8.29 21.75
CA GLY A 20 4.64 -9.09 21.13
C GLY A 20 5.20 -8.42 19.87
N VAL A 21 4.34 -7.93 18.97
CA VAL A 21 4.80 -7.22 17.78
C VAL A 21 5.44 -5.87 18.12
N THR A 22 4.93 -5.15 19.12
CA THR A 22 5.54 -3.89 19.56
C THR A 22 6.94 -4.12 20.14
N LEU A 23 7.14 -5.17 20.92
CA LEU A 23 8.47 -5.56 21.42
C LEU A 23 9.42 -5.90 20.25
N LEU A 24 8.95 -6.66 19.26
CA LEU A 24 9.76 -6.92 18.05
C LEU A 24 10.16 -5.61 17.36
N LYS A 25 9.24 -4.67 17.20
CA LYS A 25 9.51 -3.35 16.60
C LYS A 25 10.56 -2.56 17.41
N CYS A 26 10.52 -2.64 18.73
CA CYS A 26 11.57 -2.05 19.59
C CYS A 26 12.93 -2.71 19.36
N LEU A 27 12.99 -4.03 19.16
CA LEU A 27 14.24 -4.74 18.84
C LEU A 27 14.80 -4.36 17.46
N LEU A 28 13.94 -3.91 16.53
CA LEU A 28 14.34 -3.46 15.19
C LEU A 28 14.87 -2.01 15.15
N ILE A 29 14.82 -1.25 16.25
CA ILE A 29 15.29 0.15 16.28
C ILE A 29 16.72 0.31 15.74
N PRO A 30 17.73 -0.52 16.12
CA PRO A 30 19.11 -0.35 15.67
C PRO A 30 19.39 -0.89 14.25
N THR A 31 18.37 -1.38 13.52
CA THR A 31 18.55 -1.92 12.18
C THR A 31 18.78 -0.82 11.13
N TYR A 32 19.07 -1.24 9.89
CA TYR A 32 19.21 -0.38 8.72
C TYR A 32 18.07 0.66 8.61
N HIS A 33 18.39 1.83 8.14
CA HIS A 33 17.45 2.86 7.72
C HIS A 33 17.80 3.37 6.32
N SER A 34 16.77 3.66 5.52
CA SER A 34 16.94 4.19 4.18
C SER A 34 17.13 5.70 4.17
N THR A 35 17.26 6.27 2.97
CA THR A 35 17.25 7.72 2.74
C THR A 35 15.98 8.41 3.27
N ASP A 36 14.87 7.67 3.43
CA ASP A 36 13.64 8.20 4.04
C ASP A 36 13.87 8.75 5.45
N PHE A 37 14.89 8.27 6.15
CA PHE A 37 15.29 8.80 7.46
C PHE A 37 15.72 10.28 7.36
N GLU A 38 16.56 10.61 6.38
CA GLU A 38 16.97 12.00 6.14
C GLU A 38 15.82 12.84 5.56
N VAL A 39 14.98 12.26 4.71
CA VAL A 39 13.77 12.91 4.18
C VAL A 39 12.92 13.47 5.32
N HIS A 40 12.59 12.64 6.32
CA HIS A 40 11.79 13.04 7.48
C HIS A 40 12.52 13.99 8.40
N ARG A 41 13.80 13.77 8.65
CA ARG A 41 14.62 14.71 9.42
C ARG A 41 14.57 16.10 8.78
N ASN A 42 14.73 16.18 7.46
CA ASN A 42 14.70 17.45 6.75
C ASN A 42 13.31 18.11 6.80
N TRP A 43 12.22 17.34 6.69
CA TRP A 43 10.86 17.88 6.78
C TRP A 43 10.53 18.39 8.19
N LEU A 44 10.99 17.70 9.24
CA LEU A 44 10.93 18.21 10.61
C LEU A 44 11.69 19.54 10.74
N ALA A 45 12.89 19.64 10.15
CA ALA A 45 13.67 20.85 10.17
C ALA A 45 12.99 22.01 9.41
N ILE A 46 12.47 21.76 8.21
CA ILE A 46 11.73 22.75 7.41
C ILE A 46 10.52 23.28 8.18
N THR A 47 9.69 22.38 8.69
CA THR A 47 8.44 22.77 9.35
C THR A 47 8.68 23.45 10.69
N HIS A 48 9.76 23.13 11.40
CA HIS A 48 10.13 23.75 12.67
C HIS A 48 10.75 25.13 12.51
N SER A 49 11.71 25.25 11.60
CA SER A 49 12.64 26.38 11.55
C SER A 49 12.20 27.48 10.58
N LEU A 50 11.28 27.19 9.66
CA LEU A 50 10.81 28.13 8.66
C LEU A 50 9.35 28.55 8.86
N PRO A 51 8.98 29.78 8.44
CA PRO A 51 7.59 30.16 8.37
C PRO A 51 6.85 29.34 7.32
N ILE A 52 5.55 29.15 7.51
CA ILE A 52 4.68 28.34 6.62
C ILE A 52 4.78 28.73 5.14
N SER A 53 5.05 30.02 4.88
CA SER A 53 5.21 30.56 3.52
C SER A 53 6.44 30.02 2.78
N GLN A 54 7.38 29.42 3.48
CA GLN A 54 8.61 28.86 2.88
C GLN A 54 8.62 27.34 2.80
N TRP A 55 7.71 26.63 3.47
CA TRP A 55 7.73 25.16 3.56
C TRP A 55 7.87 24.45 2.20
N TYR A 56 7.13 24.87 1.18
CA TYR A 56 7.16 24.25 -0.15
C TYR A 56 8.15 24.90 -1.12
N TYR A 57 8.78 26.01 -0.73
CA TYR A 57 9.83 26.64 -1.53
C TYR A 57 11.22 26.17 -1.13
N GLU A 58 11.40 25.75 0.12
CA GLU A 58 12.69 25.30 0.63
C GLU A 58 13.28 24.16 -0.22
N ALA A 59 14.54 24.30 -0.62
CA ALA A 59 15.24 23.39 -1.51
C ALA A 59 16.75 23.30 -1.20
N THR A 60 17.17 23.60 0.03
CA THR A 60 18.56 23.41 0.48
C THR A 60 18.94 21.94 0.39
N SER A 61 18.03 21.03 0.75
CA SER A 61 18.16 19.60 0.54
C SER A 61 17.47 19.17 -0.76
N GLU A 62 17.99 18.13 -1.41
CA GLU A 62 17.29 17.44 -2.51
C GLU A 62 15.93 16.83 -2.08
N TRP A 63 15.76 16.57 -0.79
CA TRP A 63 14.56 16.00 -0.18
C TRP A 63 13.55 17.10 0.21
N THR A 64 13.04 17.80 -0.79
CA THR A 64 12.04 18.86 -0.59
C THR A 64 10.72 18.29 -0.08
N LEU A 65 9.90 19.13 0.60
CA LEU A 65 8.58 18.74 1.09
C LEU A 65 7.64 18.48 -0.10
N ASP A 66 7.28 17.20 -0.33
CA ASP A 66 6.44 16.74 -1.44
C ASP A 66 5.18 15.99 -0.99
N TYR A 67 4.74 16.22 0.25
CA TYR A 67 3.52 15.68 0.84
C TYR A 67 2.45 16.75 1.06
N PRO A 68 1.14 16.35 1.14
CA PRO A 68 0.06 17.30 1.36
C PRO A 68 0.22 18.10 2.66
N PRO A 69 -0.32 19.32 2.72
CA PRO A 69 -0.13 20.21 3.87
C PRO A 69 -0.58 19.65 5.21
N PHE A 70 -1.57 18.74 5.23
CA PHE A 70 -2.00 18.11 6.48
C PHE A 70 -0.90 17.24 7.09
N PHE A 71 -0.10 16.58 6.25
CA PHE A 71 1.09 15.87 6.70
C PHE A 71 2.19 16.83 7.17
N ALA A 72 2.39 17.96 6.50
CA ALA A 72 3.32 18.98 6.94
C ALA A 72 2.96 19.55 8.32
N TRP A 73 1.67 19.72 8.63
CA TRP A 73 1.21 20.07 9.97
C TRP A 73 1.50 18.99 11.01
N PHE A 74 1.40 17.72 10.62
CA PHE A 74 1.79 16.61 11.49
C PHE A 74 3.29 16.67 11.80
N GLU A 75 4.16 16.88 10.79
CA GLU A 75 5.60 17.05 10.97
C GLU A 75 5.92 18.27 11.85
N TYR A 76 5.21 19.38 11.64
CA TYR A 76 5.33 20.57 12.48
C TYR A 76 5.03 20.26 13.96
N ALA A 77 3.92 19.59 14.23
CA ALA A 77 3.58 19.20 15.61
C ALA A 77 4.64 18.25 16.22
N LEU A 78 5.12 17.29 15.42
CA LEU A 78 6.13 16.33 15.84
C LEU A 78 7.49 17.01 16.10
N SER A 79 7.84 18.05 15.33
CA SER A 79 9.09 18.80 15.48
C SER A 79 9.21 19.51 16.84
N HIS A 80 8.11 19.94 17.43
CA HIS A 80 8.09 20.51 18.77
C HIS A 80 8.43 19.50 19.87
N ILE A 81 8.22 18.22 19.62
CA ILE A 81 8.66 17.13 20.51
C ILE A 81 10.13 16.79 20.20
N ALA A 82 10.50 16.74 18.94
CA ALA A 82 11.84 16.43 18.46
C ALA A 82 12.94 17.27 19.10
N LYS A 83 12.69 18.56 19.28
CA LYS A 83 13.65 19.50 19.93
C LYS A 83 14.13 19.07 21.32
N TYR A 84 13.33 18.30 22.06
CA TYR A 84 13.72 17.82 23.39
C TYR A 84 14.62 16.58 23.33
N PHE A 85 14.67 15.91 22.17
CA PHE A 85 15.57 14.78 21.93
C PHE A 85 16.89 15.22 21.34
N ASP A 86 16.84 16.05 20.28
CA ASP A 86 18.03 16.50 19.57
C ASP A 86 17.69 17.78 18.78
N GLN A 87 18.20 18.92 19.21
CA GLN A 87 17.95 20.20 18.57
C GLN A 87 18.67 20.33 17.22
N GLU A 88 19.84 19.68 17.06
CA GLU A 88 20.63 19.74 15.84
C GLU A 88 19.93 19.08 14.64
N MET A 89 19.05 18.09 14.90
CA MET A 89 18.27 17.47 13.84
C MET A 89 17.30 18.44 13.14
N LEU A 90 16.93 19.55 13.79
CA LEU A 90 16.01 20.57 13.29
C LEU A 90 16.73 21.70 12.54
N ASN A 91 18.04 21.63 12.36
CA ASN A 91 18.79 22.57 11.57
C ASN A 91 18.74 22.16 10.08
N ILE A 92 18.23 23.07 9.23
CA ILE A 92 18.06 22.85 7.78
C ILE A 92 19.40 22.62 7.07
N HIS A 93 20.48 23.26 7.57
CA HIS A 93 21.80 23.17 6.94
C HIS A 93 22.57 21.90 7.34
N ASN A 94 22.12 21.16 8.35
CA ASN A 94 22.72 19.88 8.75
C ASN A 94 22.22 18.74 7.85
N LEU A 95 22.66 18.73 6.60
CA LEU A 95 22.29 17.69 5.65
C LEU A 95 22.88 16.32 6.05
N ASN A 96 22.07 15.26 5.90
CA ASN A 96 22.43 13.89 6.28
C ASN A 96 22.85 13.75 7.76
N TYR A 97 22.24 14.56 8.62
CA TYR A 97 22.54 14.54 10.05
C TYR A 97 22.04 13.25 10.69
N TYR A 98 22.91 12.62 11.45
CA TYR A 98 22.63 11.40 12.20
C TYR A 98 23.15 11.49 13.63
N SER A 99 22.29 11.14 14.58
CA SER A 99 22.67 10.87 15.97
C SER A 99 21.83 9.72 16.52
N SER A 100 22.32 9.07 17.59
CA SER A 100 21.54 8.02 18.26
C SER A 100 20.23 8.55 18.84
N ARG A 101 20.19 9.82 19.25
CA ARG A 101 18.96 10.47 19.75
C ARG A 101 17.97 10.74 18.62
N THR A 102 18.43 11.21 17.47
CA THR A 102 17.61 11.39 16.27
C THR A 102 17.02 10.05 15.80
N LEU A 103 17.83 8.98 15.74
CA LEU A 103 17.37 7.64 15.42
C LEU A 103 16.28 7.18 16.39
N LEU A 104 16.54 7.31 17.67
CA LEU A 104 15.60 6.89 18.71
C LEU A 104 14.27 7.65 18.59
N PHE A 105 14.33 8.98 18.44
CA PHE A 105 13.15 9.82 18.27
C PHE A 105 12.30 9.38 17.06
N GLN A 106 12.91 9.28 15.88
CA GLN A 106 12.20 8.92 14.66
C GLN A 106 11.61 7.50 14.74
N ARG A 107 12.34 6.52 15.28
CA ARG A 107 11.85 5.14 15.48
C ARG A 107 10.69 5.08 16.49
N PHE A 108 10.80 5.81 17.60
CA PHE A 108 9.71 5.86 18.58
C PHE A 108 8.47 6.57 18.05
N SER A 109 8.61 7.60 17.24
CA SER A 109 7.45 8.27 16.62
C SER A 109 6.65 7.30 15.76
N VAL A 110 7.33 6.41 15.00
CA VAL A 110 6.71 5.34 14.22
C VAL A 110 5.99 4.34 15.15
N ILE A 111 6.68 3.83 16.18
CA ILE A 111 6.10 2.84 17.11
C ILE A 111 4.90 3.42 17.88
N LEU A 112 4.95 4.71 18.24
CA LEU A 112 3.84 5.36 18.94
C LEU A 112 2.60 5.49 18.06
N THR A 113 2.77 5.84 16.78
CA THR A 113 1.65 5.93 15.83
C THR A 113 1.00 4.57 15.56
N ASP A 114 1.73 3.45 15.74
CA ASP A 114 1.19 2.11 15.66
C ASP A 114 0.09 1.79 16.70
N ALA A 115 -0.02 2.55 17.77
CA ALA A 115 -1.16 2.42 18.69
C ALA A 115 -2.50 2.62 17.96
N LEU A 116 -2.56 3.55 17.00
CA LEU A 116 -3.72 3.75 16.15
C LEU A 116 -3.95 2.56 15.21
N PHE A 117 -2.87 1.95 14.69
CA PHE A 117 -2.96 0.74 13.87
C PHE A 117 -3.52 -0.44 14.66
N VAL A 118 -3.01 -0.70 15.84
CA VAL A 118 -3.52 -1.75 16.75
C VAL A 118 -5.00 -1.54 17.04
N TYR A 119 -5.41 -0.30 17.31
CA TYR A 119 -6.82 0.05 17.48
C TYR A 119 -7.63 -0.22 16.20
N ALA A 120 -7.14 0.17 15.04
CA ALA A 120 -7.83 -0.07 13.76
C ALA A 120 -8.00 -1.57 13.47
N VAL A 121 -6.96 -2.38 13.71
CA VAL A 121 -7.02 -3.85 13.59
C VAL A 121 -8.03 -4.45 14.54
N HIS A 122 -8.06 -4.00 15.80
CA HIS A 122 -9.06 -4.45 16.78
C HIS A 122 -10.48 -4.16 16.32
N GLU A 123 -10.73 -2.96 15.78
CA GLU A 123 -12.05 -2.59 15.24
C GLU A 123 -12.40 -3.43 13.99
N CYS A 124 -11.44 -3.71 13.11
CA CYS A 124 -11.65 -4.62 11.98
C CYS A 124 -12.00 -6.04 12.43
N CYS A 125 -11.33 -6.57 13.45
CA CYS A 125 -11.62 -7.90 14.00
C CYS A 125 -13.04 -8.00 14.58
N LYS A 126 -13.60 -6.90 15.11
CA LYS A 126 -15.01 -6.88 15.56
C LYS A 126 -16.00 -7.05 14.42
N CYS A 127 -15.62 -6.63 13.20
CA CYS A 127 -16.49 -6.66 12.03
C CYS A 127 -16.56 -8.03 11.33
N ILE A 128 -15.70 -8.98 11.72
CA ILE A 128 -15.71 -10.33 11.15
C ILE A 128 -16.77 -11.19 11.83
N ASP A 129 -17.66 -11.78 11.03
CA ASP A 129 -18.70 -12.69 11.52
C ASP A 129 -18.09 -13.98 12.09
N GLY A 130 -18.32 -14.26 13.36
CA GLY A 130 -17.82 -15.46 14.05
C GLY A 130 -18.51 -16.77 13.70
N LYS A 131 -19.23 -16.87 12.57
CA LYS A 131 -20.01 -18.05 12.17
C LYS A 131 -19.17 -19.29 11.87
N ARG A 132 -17.87 -19.13 11.60
CA ARG A 132 -16.93 -20.25 11.49
C ARG A 132 -16.28 -20.47 12.85
N THR A 133 -16.82 -21.42 13.61
CA THR A 133 -16.28 -21.81 14.92
C THR A 133 -15.23 -22.92 14.72
N GLY A 134 -13.94 -22.54 14.74
CA GLY A 134 -12.87 -23.49 15.02
C GLY A 134 -12.93 -23.91 16.50
N LYS A 135 -12.49 -25.13 16.82
CA LYS A 135 -12.42 -25.61 18.21
C LYS A 135 -11.38 -24.80 19.00
N ASP A 136 -10.24 -24.50 18.35
CA ASP A 136 -9.14 -23.78 18.95
C ASP A 136 -9.15 -22.29 18.62
N LEU A 137 -8.53 -21.48 19.47
CA LEU A 137 -8.40 -20.04 19.26
C LEU A 137 -7.71 -19.70 17.94
N THR A 138 -6.66 -20.45 17.59
CA THR A 138 -5.83 -20.29 16.38
C THR A 138 -6.57 -20.55 15.08
N GLU A 139 -7.70 -21.28 15.12
CA GLU A 139 -8.56 -21.54 13.96
C GLU A 139 -9.64 -20.47 13.76
N LYS A 140 -9.78 -19.51 14.70
CA LYS A 140 -10.81 -18.46 14.62
C LYS A 140 -10.43 -17.40 13.59
N PRO A 141 -11.33 -17.02 12.66
CA PRO A 141 -11.05 -15.98 11.66
C PRO A 141 -10.53 -14.66 12.23
N LYS A 142 -11.05 -14.25 13.41
CA LYS A 142 -10.61 -13.03 14.11
C LYS A 142 -9.15 -13.10 14.56
N PHE A 143 -8.72 -14.26 15.06
CA PHE A 143 -7.35 -14.50 15.47
C PHE A 143 -6.42 -14.48 14.26
N ILE A 144 -6.76 -15.24 13.20
CA ILE A 144 -5.98 -15.30 11.96
C ILE A 144 -5.82 -13.89 11.38
N LEU A 145 -6.92 -13.13 11.25
CA LEU A 145 -6.88 -11.76 10.72
C LEU A 145 -5.98 -10.84 11.56
N SER A 146 -6.07 -10.92 12.90
CA SER A 146 -5.25 -10.09 13.77
C SER A 146 -3.75 -10.34 13.55
N VAL A 147 -3.36 -11.60 13.36
CA VAL A 147 -1.96 -11.95 13.09
C VAL A 147 -1.56 -11.49 11.69
N LEU A 148 -2.40 -11.74 10.67
CA LEU A 148 -2.11 -11.29 9.29
C LEU A 148 -1.91 -9.77 9.17
N LEU A 149 -2.57 -8.98 10.03
CA LEU A 149 -2.43 -7.52 10.04
C LEU A 149 -1.31 -7.05 10.98
N LEU A 150 -1.32 -7.46 12.26
CA LEU A 150 -0.35 -6.97 13.26
C LEU A 150 1.09 -7.40 12.94
N TRP A 151 1.25 -8.63 12.45
CA TRP A 151 2.55 -9.21 12.09
C TRP A 151 2.79 -9.18 10.57
N ASN A 152 2.15 -8.24 9.86
CA ASN A 152 2.33 -8.13 8.42
C ASN A 152 3.80 -7.86 8.09
N PHE A 153 4.40 -8.78 7.32
CA PHE A 153 5.79 -8.71 6.93
C PHE A 153 6.12 -7.39 6.20
N GLY A 154 5.25 -6.98 5.26
CA GLY A 154 5.47 -5.77 4.47
C GLY A 154 5.53 -4.50 5.34
N LEU A 155 4.67 -4.40 6.38
CA LEU A 155 4.70 -3.28 7.32
C LEU A 155 5.97 -3.31 8.17
N LEU A 156 6.40 -4.49 8.64
CA LEU A 156 7.64 -4.61 9.42
C LEU A 156 8.85 -4.16 8.62
N ILE A 157 8.94 -4.59 7.36
CA ILE A 157 10.04 -4.19 6.45
C ILE A 157 9.98 -2.70 6.15
N VAL A 158 8.84 -2.19 5.68
CA VAL A 158 8.72 -0.82 5.15
C VAL A 158 8.80 0.20 6.27
N ASP A 159 8.06 0.01 7.35
CA ASP A 159 7.90 1.04 8.38
C ASP A 159 8.96 0.93 9.48
N HIS A 160 9.39 -0.31 9.85
CA HIS A 160 10.25 -0.50 11.02
C HIS A 160 11.70 -0.87 10.70
N ILE A 161 12.02 -1.36 9.49
CA ILE A 161 13.41 -1.60 9.08
C ILE A 161 13.85 -0.53 8.08
N HIS A 162 13.20 -0.46 6.90
CA HIS A 162 13.54 0.53 5.87
C HIS A 162 13.32 1.98 6.34
N PHE A 163 12.40 2.19 7.25
CA PHE A 163 11.94 3.45 7.81
C PHE A 163 11.12 4.30 6.82
N SER A 164 9.81 4.28 6.96
CA SER A 164 8.90 5.07 6.13
C SER A 164 7.74 5.63 6.97
N LEU A 165 7.98 6.69 7.72
CA LEU A 165 6.94 7.39 8.49
C LEU A 165 5.78 7.88 7.59
N GLN A 166 6.07 8.13 6.33
CA GLN A 166 5.14 8.67 5.32
C GLN A 166 3.91 7.80 5.07
N TRP A 167 4.01 6.48 5.26
CA TRP A 167 2.93 5.55 4.96
C TRP A 167 2.05 5.22 6.16
N LEU A 168 2.59 5.39 7.36
CA LEU A 168 1.92 5.00 8.60
C LEU A 168 0.51 5.58 8.77
N PRO A 169 0.29 6.90 8.68
CA PRO A 169 -1.06 7.43 8.85
C PRO A 169 -2.04 6.89 7.80
N ALA A 170 -1.59 6.69 6.56
CA ALA A 170 -2.45 6.22 5.47
C ALA A 170 -3.01 4.82 5.73
N TRP A 171 -2.19 3.87 6.22
CA TRP A 171 -2.65 2.51 6.54
C TRP A 171 -3.62 2.47 7.71
N HIS A 172 -3.30 3.21 8.78
CA HIS A 172 -4.09 3.26 10.00
C HIS A 172 -5.49 3.80 9.73
N TYR A 173 -5.57 4.94 9.07
CA TYR A 173 -6.85 5.55 8.69
C TYR A 173 -7.61 4.72 7.64
N CYS A 174 -6.90 3.99 6.76
CA CYS A 174 -7.54 3.08 5.81
C CYS A 174 -8.33 1.99 6.52
N LEU A 175 -7.67 1.23 7.40
CA LEU A 175 -8.30 0.14 8.13
C LEU A 175 -9.40 0.64 9.07
N LEU A 176 -9.19 1.77 9.74
CA LEU A 176 -10.21 2.35 10.59
C LEU A 176 -11.44 2.81 9.80
N ALA A 177 -11.25 3.43 8.62
CA ALA A 177 -12.34 3.81 7.73
C ALA A 177 -13.12 2.58 7.23
N ILE A 178 -12.42 1.47 6.96
CA ILE A 178 -13.06 0.19 6.61
C ILE A 178 -13.87 -0.35 7.79
N ALA A 179 -13.32 -0.36 9.00
CA ALA A 179 -14.05 -0.80 10.19
C ALA A 179 -15.31 0.03 10.43
N ARG A 180 -15.22 1.36 10.33
CA ARG A 180 -16.38 2.27 10.44
C ARG A 180 -17.44 2.03 9.37
N LEU A 181 -17.01 1.58 8.18
CA LEU A 181 -17.94 1.16 7.12
C LEU A 181 -18.79 -0.04 7.55
N PHE A 182 -18.15 -1.09 8.05
CA PHE A 182 -18.86 -2.28 8.52
C PHE A 182 -19.81 -1.96 9.67
N GLN A 183 -19.44 -0.99 10.52
CA GLN A 183 -20.26 -0.49 11.63
C GLN A 183 -21.37 0.47 11.18
N LYS A 184 -21.50 0.75 9.87
CA LYS A 184 -22.47 1.71 9.28
C LYS A 184 -22.31 3.16 9.77
N LYS A 185 -21.13 3.52 10.25
CA LYS A 185 -20.78 4.88 10.71
C LYS A 185 -20.29 5.74 9.55
N HIS A 186 -21.21 6.17 8.68
CA HIS A 186 -20.88 6.81 7.39
C HIS A 186 -20.18 8.15 7.53
N ILE A 187 -20.53 8.96 8.51
CA ILE A 187 -19.93 10.29 8.76
C ILE A 187 -18.48 10.15 9.26
N GLU A 188 -18.24 9.30 10.28
CA GLU A 188 -16.88 9.04 10.78
C GLU A 188 -15.98 8.51 9.65
N ARG A 189 -16.51 7.61 8.83
CA ARG A 189 -15.80 7.09 7.66
C ARG A 189 -15.48 8.16 6.64
N ALA A 190 -16.42 9.07 6.32
CA ALA A 190 -16.19 10.16 5.38
C ALA A 190 -15.07 11.08 5.88
N LEU A 191 -15.10 11.41 7.17
CA LEU A 191 -14.04 12.20 7.81
C LEU A 191 -12.68 11.51 7.71
N LEU A 192 -12.58 10.23 8.10
CA LEU A 192 -11.33 9.47 8.04
C LEU A 192 -10.79 9.37 6.61
N SER A 193 -11.67 9.20 5.62
CA SER A 193 -11.27 9.14 4.21
C SER A 193 -10.78 10.49 3.68
N ALA A 194 -11.42 11.60 4.09
CA ALA A 194 -11.00 12.95 3.73
C ALA A 194 -9.64 13.29 4.37
N VAL A 195 -9.48 13.05 5.67
CA VAL A 195 -8.20 13.24 6.40
C VAL A 195 -7.09 12.44 5.73
N ARG A 196 -7.33 11.18 5.41
CA ARG A 196 -6.36 10.31 4.77
C ARG A 196 -5.89 10.86 3.42
N LEU A 197 -6.80 11.34 2.59
CA LEU A 197 -6.47 11.95 1.29
C LEU A 197 -5.55 13.18 1.45
N HIS A 198 -5.75 13.95 2.51
CA HIS A 198 -4.92 15.12 2.83
C HIS A 198 -3.63 14.80 3.59
N LEU A 199 -3.48 13.58 4.09
CA LEU A 199 -2.20 13.07 4.62
C LEU A 199 -1.32 12.51 3.50
N LYS A 200 -1.94 11.85 2.50
CA LYS A 200 -1.23 11.26 1.37
C LYS A 200 -2.04 11.37 0.07
N HIS A 201 -1.52 12.12 -0.88
CA HIS A 201 -2.21 12.38 -2.16
C HIS A 201 -2.38 11.13 -3.03
N MET A 202 -1.54 10.09 -2.86
CA MET A 202 -1.69 8.82 -3.59
C MET A 202 -3.00 8.08 -3.26
N ASP A 203 -3.65 8.39 -2.14
CA ASP A 203 -4.97 7.87 -1.82
C ASP A 203 -6.09 8.37 -2.76
N LEU A 204 -5.78 9.34 -3.62
CA LEU A 204 -6.66 9.78 -4.69
C LEU A 204 -7.08 8.62 -5.63
N TYR A 205 -6.19 7.65 -5.84
CA TYR A 205 -6.49 6.49 -6.69
C TYR A 205 -7.58 5.57 -6.14
N VAL A 206 -7.77 5.53 -4.82
CA VAL A 206 -8.82 4.74 -4.17
C VAL A 206 -10.04 5.58 -3.81
N ALA A 207 -9.98 6.89 -3.95
CA ALA A 207 -11.10 7.81 -3.70
C ALA A 207 -12.38 7.48 -4.50
N PRO A 208 -12.34 7.00 -5.77
CA PRO A 208 -13.53 6.61 -6.50
C PRO A 208 -14.35 5.53 -5.79
N ALA A 209 -13.70 4.52 -5.20
CA ALA A 209 -14.40 3.48 -4.44
C ALA A 209 -15.13 4.07 -3.22
N TYR A 210 -14.48 4.99 -2.48
CA TYR A 210 -15.07 5.67 -1.34
C TYR A 210 -16.24 6.57 -1.74
N GLY A 211 -16.04 7.41 -2.75
CA GLY A 211 -17.05 8.36 -3.24
C GLY A 211 -18.31 7.64 -3.73
N VAL A 212 -18.14 6.69 -4.64
CA VAL A 212 -19.24 5.93 -5.22
C VAL A 212 -20.02 5.15 -4.17
N TYR A 213 -19.32 4.50 -3.24
CA TYR A 213 -20.00 3.77 -2.17
C TYR A 213 -20.75 4.69 -1.21
N LEU A 214 -20.17 5.83 -0.80
CA LEU A 214 -20.85 6.80 0.07
C LEU A 214 -22.09 7.39 -0.60
N VAL A 215 -21.97 7.81 -1.86
CA VAL A 215 -23.15 8.31 -2.60
C VAL A 215 -24.20 7.22 -2.70
N ARG A 216 -23.81 6.01 -3.12
CA ARG A 216 -24.76 4.91 -3.36
C ARG A 216 -25.42 4.37 -2.09
N SER A 217 -24.70 4.25 -0.97
CA SER A 217 -25.18 3.58 0.23
C SER A 217 -25.60 4.51 1.35
N TYR A 218 -25.23 5.79 1.29
CA TYR A 218 -25.58 6.77 2.32
C TYR A 218 -26.51 7.87 1.79
N CYS A 219 -26.22 8.43 0.60
CA CYS A 219 -27.05 9.52 0.05
C CYS A 219 -28.40 9.04 -0.48
N PHE A 220 -28.49 7.77 -0.90
CA PHE A 220 -29.78 7.13 -1.21
C PHE A 220 -30.29 6.35 -0.01
N THR A 221 -31.48 6.70 0.50
CA THR A 221 -32.07 6.11 1.70
C THR A 221 -32.73 4.76 1.47
N ALA A 222 -33.13 4.48 0.22
CA ALA A 222 -33.77 3.23 -0.18
C ALA A 222 -33.30 2.79 -1.57
N SER A 223 -33.27 1.47 -1.77
CA SER A 223 -33.06 0.85 -3.08
C SER A 223 -34.34 0.17 -3.56
N LYS A 224 -34.49 -0.02 -4.88
CA LYS A 224 -35.57 -0.83 -5.44
C LYS A 224 -35.39 -2.31 -5.09
N PRO A 225 -36.42 -3.16 -5.19
CA PRO A 225 -36.31 -4.60 -4.92
C PRO A 225 -35.30 -5.31 -5.82
N ASP A 226 -35.07 -4.81 -7.03
CA ASP A 226 -34.07 -5.31 -7.98
C ASP A 226 -32.62 -4.89 -7.63
N GLY A 227 -32.45 -4.09 -6.56
CA GLY A 227 -31.15 -3.55 -6.13
C GLY A 227 -30.73 -2.28 -6.87
N SER A 228 -31.52 -1.77 -7.82
CA SER A 228 -31.23 -0.52 -8.52
C SER A 228 -31.51 0.72 -7.67
N VAL A 229 -31.04 1.88 -8.15
CA VAL A 229 -31.21 3.15 -7.44
C VAL A 229 -32.66 3.62 -7.48
N ARG A 230 -33.21 3.99 -6.33
CA ARG A 230 -34.49 4.69 -6.25
C ARG A 230 -34.21 6.20 -6.17
N TRP A 231 -34.28 6.89 -7.28
CA TRP A 231 -33.92 8.31 -7.37
C TRP A 231 -34.72 9.21 -6.42
N SER A 232 -35.99 8.89 -6.17
CA SER A 232 -36.84 9.62 -5.19
C SER A 232 -36.37 9.49 -3.74
N SER A 233 -35.40 8.61 -3.45
CA SER A 233 -34.82 8.44 -2.12
C SER A 233 -33.54 9.23 -1.90
N PHE A 234 -33.17 10.07 -2.85
CA PHE A 234 -31.97 10.91 -2.77
C PHE A 234 -32.09 11.97 -1.67
N SER A 235 -31.14 12.05 -0.78
CA SER A 235 -31.12 12.99 0.33
C SER A 235 -30.06 14.07 0.12
N VAL A 236 -30.53 15.29 -0.19
CA VAL A 236 -29.65 16.47 -0.36
C VAL A 236 -28.90 16.75 0.97
N VAL A 237 -29.57 16.63 2.11
CA VAL A 237 -28.95 16.86 3.42
C VAL A 237 -27.73 15.94 3.66
N ARG A 238 -27.81 14.67 3.24
CA ARG A 238 -26.69 13.75 3.40
C ARG A 238 -25.53 14.09 2.46
N VAL A 239 -25.83 14.51 1.23
CA VAL A 239 -24.79 14.96 0.28
C VAL A 239 -24.11 16.22 0.79
N THR A 240 -24.87 17.21 1.25
CA THR A 240 -24.29 18.44 1.81
C THR A 240 -23.47 18.17 3.05
N SER A 241 -23.88 17.22 3.91
CA SER A 241 -23.07 16.82 5.07
C SER A 241 -21.72 16.20 4.67
N LEU A 242 -21.70 15.34 3.63
CA LEU A 242 -20.46 14.79 3.10
C LEU A 242 -19.59 15.87 2.46
N GLY A 243 -20.18 16.76 1.66
CA GLY A 243 -19.51 17.89 1.03
C GLY A 243 -18.90 18.83 2.06
N LEU A 244 -19.61 19.11 3.15
CA LEU A 244 -19.12 19.95 4.25
C LEU A 244 -17.91 19.33 4.95
N ILE A 245 -17.91 18.02 5.19
CA ILE A 245 -16.76 17.32 5.78
C ILE A 245 -15.53 17.46 4.88
N VAL A 246 -15.68 17.16 3.58
CA VAL A 246 -14.57 17.28 2.62
C VAL A 246 -14.09 18.72 2.53
N PHE A 247 -15.01 19.68 2.47
CA PHE A 247 -14.68 21.11 2.44
C PHE A 247 -13.91 21.56 3.69
N LEU A 248 -14.37 21.18 4.89
CA LEU A 248 -13.71 21.57 6.13
C LEU A 248 -12.30 20.99 6.25
N VAL A 249 -12.12 19.71 5.92
CA VAL A 249 -10.79 19.08 5.92
C VAL A 249 -9.88 19.72 4.88
N SER A 250 -10.40 20.00 3.68
CA SER A 250 -9.64 20.68 2.63
C SER A 250 -9.29 22.12 3.02
N ALA A 251 -10.20 22.85 3.65
CA ALA A 251 -9.97 24.20 4.12
C ALA A 251 -8.89 24.26 5.23
N LEU A 252 -8.91 23.30 6.16
CA LEU A 252 -7.86 23.19 7.18
C LEU A 252 -6.50 22.83 6.58
N SER A 253 -6.47 21.96 5.56
CA SER A 253 -5.23 21.53 4.92
C SER A 253 -4.67 22.60 3.97
N LEU A 254 -5.46 23.02 3.00
CA LEU A 254 -5.03 23.88 1.89
C LEU A 254 -5.31 25.36 2.10
N GLY A 255 -6.22 25.71 3.03
CA GLY A 255 -6.66 27.09 3.26
C GLY A 255 -5.52 28.07 3.55
N PRO A 256 -4.58 27.79 4.46
CA PRO A 256 -3.43 28.67 4.69
C PRO A 256 -2.60 28.94 3.43
N PHE A 257 -2.39 27.94 2.59
CA PHE A 257 -1.63 28.07 1.33
C PHE A 257 -2.44 28.76 0.23
N LEU A 258 -3.77 28.66 0.27
CA LEU A 258 -4.66 29.45 -0.59
C LEU A 258 -4.57 30.93 -0.22
N ALA A 259 -4.63 31.25 1.07
CA ALA A 259 -4.50 32.62 1.56
C ALA A 259 -3.13 33.25 1.22
N LEU A 260 -2.08 32.44 1.18
CA LEU A 260 -0.73 32.85 0.77
C LEU A 260 -0.52 32.84 -0.76
N ASN A 261 -1.53 32.48 -1.54
CA ASN A 261 -1.46 32.32 -3.01
C ASN A 261 -0.38 31.31 -3.47
N GLN A 262 -0.18 30.23 -2.73
CA GLN A 262 0.89 29.24 -2.93
C GLN A 262 0.41 27.88 -3.44
N LEU A 263 -0.88 27.69 -3.70
CA LEU A 263 -1.42 26.42 -4.18
C LEU A 263 -0.71 25.87 -5.42
N PRO A 264 -0.36 26.68 -6.45
CA PRO A 264 0.38 26.16 -7.61
C PRO A 264 1.72 25.53 -7.21
N GLN A 265 2.44 26.14 -6.25
CA GLN A 265 3.71 25.60 -5.74
C GLN A 265 3.49 24.29 -4.97
N VAL A 266 2.49 24.22 -4.11
CA VAL A 266 2.13 23.00 -3.39
C VAL A 266 1.84 21.87 -4.38
N PHE A 267 0.97 22.10 -5.38
CA PHE A 267 0.65 21.09 -6.37
C PHE A 267 1.84 20.68 -7.24
N SER A 268 2.74 21.58 -7.58
CA SER A 268 3.96 21.25 -8.33
C SER A 268 4.89 20.31 -7.56
N ARG A 269 4.91 20.40 -6.22
CA ARG A 269 5.66 19.48 -5.35
C ARG A 269 4.94 18.14 -5.18
N LEU A 270 3.62 18.14 -5.04
CA LEU A 270 2.82 16.92 -4.88
C LEU A 270 2.80 16.04 -6.13
N PHE A 271 2.86 16.63 -7.32
CA PHE A 271 2.77 15.93 -8.60
C PHE A 271 3.99 16.18 -9.50
N PRO A 272 5.16 15.59 -9.17
CA PRO A 272 6.39 15.80 -9.91
C PRO A 272 6.40 14.97 -11.21
N PHE A 273 5.62 15.34 -12.23
CA PHE A 273 5.53 14.62 -13.51
C PHE A 273 6.82 14.58 -14.32
N LYS A 274 7.83 15.35 -13.93
CA LYS A 274 9.17 15.33 -14.53
C LYS A 274 9.98 14.07 -14.15
N ARG A 275 9.56 13.32 -13.12
CA ARG A 275 10.17 12.02 -12.78
C ARG A 275 9.78 10.98 -13.85
N GLY A 276 10.64 10.01 -14.15
CA GLY A 276 10.40 8.97 -15.16
C GLY A 276 9.25 8.01 -14.82
N LEU A 277 8.89 7.15 -15.80
CA LEU A 277 7.82 6.14 -15.66
C LEU A 277 8.03 5.21 -14.47
N CYS A 278 9.25 4.77 -14.25
CA CYS A 278 9.62 3.86 -13.17
C CYS A 278 10.48 4.56 -12.12
N HIS A 279 10.36 4.13 -10.88
CA HIS A 279 11.29 4.45 -9.81
C HIS A 279 12.65 3.78 -10.07
N ALA A 280 13.68 4.11 -9.29
CA ALA A 280 15.04 3.56 -9.39
C ALA A 280 15.08 2.02 -9.39
N TYR A 281 14.22 1.39 -8.60
CA TYR A 281 13.84 -0.02 -8.68
C TYR A 281 12.46 -0.13 -9.34
N TRP A 282 12.30 -1.03 -10.31
CA TRP A 282 11.01 -1.18 -10.97
C TRP A 282 9.99 -1.80 -10.02
N ALA A 283 8.93 -1.07 -9.73
CA ALA A 283 7.78 -1.67 -9.07
C ALA A 283 7.29 -2.88 -9.89
N PRO A 284 6.93 -4.00 -9.24
CA PRO A 284 6.51 -5.22 -9.94
C PRO A 284 5.08 -5.08 -10.49
N ASN A 285 4.93 -4.23 -11.49
CA ASN A 285 3.67 -3.86 -12.12
C ASN A 285 3.71 -4.13 -13.64
N PHE A 286 2.68 -3.68 -14.36
CA PHE A 286 2.58 -3.85 -15.80
C PHE A 286 3.77 -3.21 -16.53
N TRP A 287 4.25 -2.07 -16.06
CA TRP A 287 5.36 -1.37 -16.72
C TRP A 287 6.69 -2.11 -16.60
N ALA A 288 6.88 -2.91 -15.55
CA ALA A 288 8.05 -3.79 -15.44
C ALA A 288 8.04 -4.85 -16.55
N LEU A 289 6.87 -5.43 -16.85
CA LEU A 289 6.72 -6.37 -17.97
C LEU A 289 6.92 -5.68 -19.32
N TYR A 290 6.37 -4.50 -19.50
CA TYR A 290 6.53 -3.69 -20.72
C TYR A 290 8.00 -3.33 -20.98
N ASN A 291 8.70 -2.87 -19.96
CA ASN A 291 10.12 -2.52 -20.04
C ASN A 291 10.99 -3.76 -20.29
N ALA A 292 10.67 -4.90 -19.68
CA ALA A 292 11.38 -6.16 -19.94
C ALA A 292 11.18 -6.60 -21.39
N LEU A 293 9.97 -6.48 -21.92
CA LEU A 293 9.69 -6.78 -23.33
C LEU A 293 10.48 -5.88 -24.28
N ASP A 294 10.52 -4.56 -24.02
CA ASP A 294 11.31 -3.60 -24.80
C ASP A 294 12.81 -4.00 -24.83
N LYS A 295 13.37 -4.40 -23.68
CA LYS A 295 14.75 -4.89 -23.59
C LYS A 295 14.97 -6.17 -24.40
N VAL A 296 14.07 -7.13 -24.30
CA VAL A 296 14.16 -8.38 -25.09
C VAL A 296 14.10 -8.08 -26.58
N LEU A 297 13.17 -7.23 -27.03
CA LEU A 297 13.04 -6.83 -28.42
C LEU A 297 14.28 -6.06 -28.90
N SER A 298 14.85 -5.19 -28.07
CA SER A 298 16.10 -4.48 -28.37
C SER A 298 17.26 -5.46 -28.61
N VAL A 299 17.42 -6.47 -27.74
CA VAL A 299 18.50 -7.48 -27.88
C VAL A 299 18.30 -8.34 -29.13
N ILE A 300 17.05 -8.73 -29.42
CA ILE A 300 16.71 -9.47 -30.63
C ILE A 300 16.99 -8.62 -31.89
N GLY A 301 16.54 -7.36 -31.90
CA GLY A 301 16.74 -6.43 -33.01
C GLY A 301 18.23 -6.18 -33.30
N LEU A 302 19.06 -6.07 -32.24
CA LEU A 302 20.53 -5.97 -32.41
C LEU A 302 21.11 -7.23 -33.01
N LYS A 303 20.74 -8.42 -32.52
CA LYS A 303 21.25 -9.70 -33.06
C LYS A 303 20.84 -9.92 -34.50
N LEU A 304 19.64 -9.50 -34.86
CA LEU A 304 19.14 -9.58 -36.25
C LEU A 304 19.60 -8.43 -37.13
N LYS A 305 20.45 -7.51 -36.61
CA LYS A 305 20.93 -6.29 -37.31
C LYS A 305 19.81 -5.39 -37.84
N LEU A 306 18.65 -5.42 -37.17
CA LEU A 306 17.49 -4.55 -37.47
C LEU A 306 17.59 -3.20 -36.79
N LEU A 307 18.42 -3.08 -35.74
CA LEU A 307 18.63 -1.86 -34.97
C LEU A 307 20.11 -1.45 -35.04
N ASP A 308 20.33 -0.14 -35.15
CA ASP A 308 21.67 0.44 -35.08
C ASP A 308 22.11 0.56 -33.62
N PRO A 309 23.29 -0.03 -33.23
CA PRO A 309 23.80 0.07 -31.87
C PRO A 309 24.02 1.51 -31.39
N SER A 310 24.23 2.46 -32.30
CA SER A 310 24.45 3.89 -31.96
C SER A 310 23.19 4.60 -31.50
N GLN A 311 22.01 4.11 -31.89
CA GLN A 311 20.70 4.70 -31.54
C GLN A 311 20.13 4.15 -30.25
N ILE A 312 20.73 3.12 -29.64
CA ILE A 312 20.22 2.52 -28.42
C ILE A 312 20.67 3.35 -27.22
N PRO A 313 19.73 3.90 -26.41
CA PRO A 313 20.10 4.58 -25.19
C PRO A 313 20.89 3.64 -24.28
N ARG A 314 22.06 4.09 -23.81
CA ARG A 314 22.80 3.33 -22.80
C ARG A 314 21.87 3.06 -21.63
N ALA A 315 21.89 1.82 -21.11
CA ALA A 315 20.96 1.32 -20.10
C ALA A 315 21.01 2.16 -18.81
N SER A 316 20.23 3.24 -18.77
CA SER A 316 20.11 4.14 -17.62
C SER A 316 18.98 3.72 -16.66
N MET A 317 18.08 2.82 -17.09
CA MET A 317 16.87 2.45 -16.35
C MET A 317 17.09 1.78 -15.01
N THR A 318 18.25 1.18 -14.80
CA THR A 318 18.53 0.35 -13.61
C THR A 318 19.73 0.87 -12.83
N SER A 319 20.13 2.13 -13.06
CA SER A 319 21.31 2.73 -12.41
C SER A 319 21.04 3.24 -10.99
N GLY A 320 19.87 3.01 -10.43
CA GLY A 320 19.47 3.54 -9.12
C GLY A 320 19.08 5.02 -9.14
N LEU A 321 19.06 5.66 -10.31
CA LEU A 321 18.73 7.06 -10.50
C LEU A 321 17.32 7.19 -11.10
N VAL A 322 16.55 8.17 -10.58
CA VAL A 322 15.24 8.54 -11.14
C VAL A 322 15.49 9.41 -12.39
N GLN A 323 15.42 8.81 -13.57
CA GLN A 323 15.66 9.50 -14.84
C GLN A 323 14.48 9.35 -15.80
N GLN A 324 14.28 10.32 -16.68
CA GLN A 324 13.41 10.17 -17.84
C GLN A 324 14.01 9.11 -18.76
N PHE A 325 13.20 8.14 -19.15
CA PHE A 325 13.63 7.04 -20.00
C PHE A 325 12.78 7.00 -21.28
N GLN A 326 13.45 6.78 -22.40
CA GLN A 326 12.82 6.48 -23.68
C GLN A 326 12.97 5.00 -24.00
N HIS A 327 11.88 4.35 -24.43
CA HIS A 327 11.91 2.98 -24.90
C HIS A 327 12.65 2.90 -26.24
N THR A 328 13.26 1.75 -26.50
CA THR A 328 14.09 1.56 -27.70
C THR A 328 13.25 1.10 -28.90
N VAL A 329 12.34 0.16 -28.68
CA VAL A 329 11.52 -0.48 -29.73
C VAL A 329 10.06 -0.16 -29.54
N LEU A 330 9.57 -0.24 -28.30
CA LEU A 330 8.18 0.02 -27.98
C LEU A 330 7.92 1.54 -27.86
N PRO A 331 6.67 2.00 -28.06
CA PRO A 331 6.30 3.41 -27.87
C PRO A 331 6.62 3.89 -26.45
N SER A 332 7.17 5.09 -26.30
CA SER A 332 7.42 5.69 -25.00
C SER A 332 6.11 6.05 -24.30
N VAL A 333 5.99 5.67 -23.03
CA VAL A 333 4.79 5.86 -22.23
C VAL A 333 4.80 7.26 -21.61
N SER A 334 3.69 8.00 -21.75
CA SER A 334 3.49 9.32 -21.15
C SER A 334 2.67 9.26 -19.84
N PRO A 335 2.78 10.28 -18.95
CA PRO A 335 1.91 10.36 -17.77
C PRO A 335 0.41 10.32 -18.09
N LEU A 336 0.00 10.93 -19.21
CA LEU A 336 -1.39 10.91 -19.66
C LEU A 336 -1.83 9.49 -20.06
N ALA A 337 -0.97 8.74 -20.76
CA ALA A 337 -1.26 7.36 -21.11
C ALA A 337 -1.46 6.48 -19.87
N THR A 338 -0.60 6.64 -18.85
CA THR A 338 -0.75 5.90 -17.59
C THR A 338 -2.04 6.27 -16.84
N LEU A 339 -2.42 7.54 -16.85
CA LEU A 339 -3.69 8.00 -16.26
C LEU A 339 -4.89 7.36 -16.96
N ILE A 340 -4.90 7.35 -18.30
CA ILE A 340 -5.97 6.74 -19.09
C ILE A 340 -6.05 5.24 -18.82
N CYS A 341 -4.92 4.51 -18.84
CA CYS A 341 -4.87 3.09 -18.52
C CYS A 341 -5.40 2.80 -17.10
N THR A 342 -5.01 3.61 -16.12
CA THR A 342 -5.46 3.48 -14.74
C THR A 342 -6.97 3.68 -14.63
N LEU A 343 -7.52 4.73 -15.27
CA LEU A 343 -8.95 5.00 -15.26
C LEU A 343 -9.75 3.87 -15.93
N ILE A 344 -9.32 3.40 -17.11
CA ILE A 344 -9.95 2.26 -17.79
C ILE A 344 -9.94 1.01 -16.91
N ALA A 345 -8.85 0.76 -16.18
CA ALA A 345 -8.73 -0.38 -15.29
C ALA A 345 -9.59 -0.25 -14.01
N ILE A 346 -9.86 0.95 -13.53
CA ILE A 346 -10.68 1.19 -12.32
C ILE A 346 -12.18 1.18 -12.63
N LEU A 347 -12.59 1.78 -13.75
CA LEU A 347 -13.99 2.04 -14.06
C LEU A 347 -14.93 0.83 -13.95
N PRO A 348 -14.62 -0.37 -14.48
CA PRO A 348 -15.56 -1.50 -14.39
C PRO A 348 -15.84 -1.94 -12.95
N SER A 349 -14.84 -1.87 -12.05
CA SER A 349 -15.04 -2.20 -10.63
C SER A 349 -15.94 -1.18 -9.92
N VAL A 350 -15.79 0.10 -10.26
CA VAL A 350 -16.62 1.20 -9.76
C VAL A 350 -18.05 1.10 -10.29
N PHE A 351 -18.23 0.76 -11.57
CA PHE A 351 -19.56 0.49 -12.15
C PHE A 351 -20.23 -0.72 -11.47
N CYS A 352 -19.48 -1.81 -11.22
CA CYS A 352 -20.02 -2.94 -10.46
C CYS A 352 -20.47 -2.51 -9.05
N LEU A 353 -19.73 -1.64 -8.38
CA LEU A 353 -20.08 -1.11 -7.07
C LEU A 353 -21.34 -0.25 -7.10
N TRP A 354 -21.54 0.56 -8.16
CA TRP A 354 -22.71 1.41 -8.34
C TRP A 354 -23.98 0.60 -8.62
N PHE A 355 -23.93 -0.27 -9.64
CA PHE A 355 -25.10 -0.98 -10.13
C PHE A 355 -25.49 -2.19 -9.28
N LYS A 356 -24.49 -2.82 -8.62
CA LYS A 356 -24.68 -4.03 -7.81
C LYS A 356 -23.91 -3.95 -6.49
N PRO A 357 -24.32 -3.06 -5.60
CA PRO A 357 -23.66 -2.93 -4.31
C PRO A 357 -23.85 -4.24 -3.52
N GLN A 358 -22.75 -4.91 -3.24
CA GLN A 358 -22.71 -6.12 -2.39
C GLN A 358 -22.38 -5.74 -0.93
N GLY A 359 -22.80 -4.56 -0.49
CA GLY A 359 -22.52 -4.03 0.83
C GLY A 359 -21.02 -3.78 1.07
N PRO A 360 -20.56 -3.90 2.33
CA PRO A 360 -19.16 -3.66 2.70
C PRO A 360 -18.15 -4.53 1.95
N ARG A 361 -18.51 -5.78 1.64
CA ARG A 361 -17.64 -6.71 0.90
C ARG A 361 -17.43 -6.30 -0.55
N GLY A 362 -18.49 -5.83 -1.21
CA GLY A 362 -18.38 -5.27 -2.57
C GLY A 362 -17.52 -4.03 -2.61
N PHE A 363 -17.65 -3.17 -1.60
CA PHE A 363 -16.78 -2.02 -1.44
C PHE A 363 -15.30 -2.42 -1.27
N LEU A 364 -15.00 -3.39 -0.38
CA LEU A 364 -13.62 -3.86 -0.17
C LEU A 364 -12.99 -4.39 -1.46
N ARG A 365 -13.73 -5.17 -2.25
CA ARG A 365 -13.22 -5.66 -3.53
C ARG A 365 -12.96 -4.54 -4.52
N CYS A 366 -13.86 -3.56 -4.59
CA CYS A 366 -13.66 -2.37 -5.41
C CYS A 366 -12.44 -1.57 -4.94
N LEU A 367 -12.27 -1.38 -3.63
CA LEU A 367 -11.13 -0.69 -3.02
C LEU A 367 -9.80 -1.36 -3.39
N VAL A 368 -9.73 -2.69 -3.22
CA VAL A 368 -8.53 -3.46 -3.58
C VAL A 368 -8.25 -3.38 -5.08
N LEU A 369 -9.29 -3.46 -5.93
CA LEU A 369 -9.12 -3.32 -7.38
C LEU A 369 -8.66 -1.91 -7.78
N CYS A 370 -9.18 -0.85 -7.16
CA CYS A 370 -8.69 0.51 -7.38
C CYS A 370 -7.21 0.63 -6.99
N ALA A 371 -6.82 0.09 -5.83
CA ALA A 371 -5.44 0.08 -5.36
C ALA A 371 -4.52 -0.72 -6.29
N LEU A 372 -4.92 -1.93 -6.69
CA LEU A 372 -4.14 -2.76 -7.62
C LEU A 372 -4.06 -2.16 -9.02
N SER A 373 -5.16 -1.62 -9.55
CA SER A 373 -5.15 -0.99 -10.88
C SER A 373 -4.25 0.23 -10.93
N SER A 374 -4.25 1.05 -9.88
CA SER A 374 -3.32 2.18 -9.77
C SER A 374 -1.86 1.74 -9.61
N PHE A 375 -1.61 0.66 -8.88
CA PHE A 375 -0.29 0.07 -8.77
C PHE A 375 0.20 -0.48 -10.12
N MET A 376 -0.69 -1.15 -10.88
CA MET A 376 -0.37 -1.76 -12.17
C MET A 376 -0.08 -0.73 -13.26
N PHE A 377 -0.85 0.35 -13.34
CA PHE A 377 -0.83 1.27 -14.49
C PHE A 377 -0.47 2.71 -14.14
N GLY A 378 -0.22 3.04 -12.86
CA GLY A 378 0.12 4.39 -12.42
C GLY A 378 1.48 4.86 -12.94
N TRP A 379 1.67 6.20 -12.96
CA TRP A 379 2.95 6.83 -13.25
C TRP A 379 3.85 6.82 -12.02
N HIS A 380 5.13 6.49 -12.19
CA HIS A 380 6.16 6.55 -11.15
C HIS A 380 5.78 5.82 -9.85
N VAL A 381 5.24 4.61 -9.99
CA VAL A 381 4.78 3.82 -8.84
C VAL A 381 5.97 3.25 -8.07
N HIS A 382 5.92 3.40 -6.74
CA HIS A 382 6.88 2.79 -5.82
C HIS A 382 6.39 1.39 -5.38
N GLU A 383 7.30 0.43 -5.22
CA GLU A 383 6.98 -0.96 -4.81
C GLU A 383 6.23 -1.03 -3.47
N LYS A 384 6.49 -0.11 -2.52
CA LYS A 384 5.78 -0.04 -1.23
C LYS A 384 4.26 0.14 -1.38
N ALA A 385 3.80 0.71 -2.50
CA ALA A 385 2.38 0.97 -2.74
C ALA A 385 1.53 -0.30 -2.84
N ILE A 386 2.13 -1.48 -3.05
CA ILE A 386 1.41 -2.76 -3.07
C ILE A 386 0.68 -3.05 -1.74
N LEU A 387 1.19 -2.52 -0.63
CA LEU A 387 0.57 -2.69 0.69
C LEU A 387 -0.83 -2.06 0.76
N LEU A 388 -1.13 -1.05 -0.08
CA LEU A 388 -2.46 -0.45 -0.19
C LEU A 388 -3.53 -1.47 -0.63
N ALA A 389 -3.12 -2.50 -1.34
CA ALA A 389 -4.00 -3.59 -1.77
C ALA A 389 -3.95 -4.80 -0.80
N ILE A 390 -2.76 -5.15 -0.29
CA ILE A 390 -2.57 -6.33 0.56
C ILE A 390 -3.34 -6.19 1.88
N LEU A 391 -3.27 -5.03 2.54
CA LEU A 391 -3.90 -4.83 3.84
C LEU A 391 -5.44 -4.93 3.79
N PRO A 392 -6.16 -4.26 2.89
CA PRO A 392 -7.61 -4.49 2.77
C PRO A 392 -7.97 -5.89 2.30
N MET A 393 -7.12 -6.52 1.45
CA MET A 393 -7.37 -7.89 0.97
C MET A 393 -7.31 -8.93 2.07
N SER A 394 -6.52 -8.68 3.15
CA SER A 394 -6.47 -9.57 4.30
C SER A 394 -7.82 -9.73 5.00
N LEU A 395 -8.68 -8.70 5.02
CA LEU A 395 -10.03 -8.79 5.59
C LEU A 395 -10.93 -9.74 4.78
N LEU A 396 -10.77 -9.78 3.46
CA LEU A 396 -11.52 -10.70 2.59
C LEU A 396 -10.98 -12.13 2.67
N SER A 397 -9.70 -12.31 2.97
CA SER A 397 -9.01 -13.62 2.96
C SER A 397 -9.57 -14.61 3.99
N VAL A 398 -10.12 -14.13 5.09
CA VAL A 398 -10.71 -14.98 6.14
C VAL A 398 -12.19 -15.30 5.91
N GLU A 399 -12.81 -14.77 4.86
CA GLU A 399 -14.22 -14.95 4.57
C GLU A 399 -14.52 -16.04 3.54
N LYS A 400 -13.70 -16.14 2.46
CA LYS A 400 -13.91 -17.07 1.35
C LYS A 400 -12.57 -17.66 0.86
N ALA A 401 -12.55 -18.95 0.53
CA ALA A 401 -11.36 -19.62 0.02
C ALA A 401 -10.80 -18.99 -1.26
N GLY A 402 -11.67 -18.54 -2.19
CA GLY A 402 -11.22 -17.88 -3.41
C GLY A 402 -10.51 -16.55 -3.13
N ASP A 403 -10.98 -15.76 -2.16
CA ASP A 403 -10.35 -14.52 -1.74
C ASP A 403 -9.05 -14.82 -0.95
N ALA A 404 -9.02 -15.91 -0.16
CA ALA A 404 -7.82 -16.37 0.52
C ALA A 404 -6.69 -16.73 -0.46
N THR A 405 -7.02 -17.41 -1.56
CA THR A 405 -6.03 -17.74 -2.60
C THR A 405 -5.45 -16.49 -3.24
N VAL A 406 -6.30 -15.53 -3.62
CA VAL A 406 -5.84 -14.25 -4.20
C VAL A 406 -4.96 -13.50 -3.19
N PHE A 407 -5.37 -13.45 -1.93
CA PHE A 407 -4.57 -12.82 -0.86
C PHE A 407 -3.21 -13.48 -0.71
N LEU A 408 -3.14 -14.81 -0.64
CA LEU A 408 -1.87 -15.53 -0.45
C LEU A 408 -0.90 -15.30 -1.61
N ILE A 409 -1.39 -15.34 -2.85
CA ILE A 409 -0.55 -15.05 -4.03
C ILE A 409 -0.09 -13.59 -4.00
N LEU A 410 -1.02 -12.65 -3.80
CA LEU A 410 -0.73 -11.22 -3.77
C LEU A 410 0.22 -10.85 -2.63
N ALA A 411 -0.04 -11.34 -1.41
CA ALA A 411 0.77 -11.03 -0.24
C ALA A 411 2.17 -11.65 -0.35
N THR A 412 2.28 -12.93 -0.71
CA THR A 412 3.59 -13.57 -0.84
C THR A 412 4.43 -12.90 -1.93
N THR A 413 3.86 -12.67 -3.10
CA THR A 413 4.56 -12.03 -4.22
C THR A 413 4.87 -10.56 -3.93
N GLY A 414 3.89 -9.82 -3.41
CA GLY A 414 4.04 -8.40 -3.07
C GLY A 414 5.04 -8.17 -1.94
N HIS A 415 5.05 -9.02 -0.92
CA HIS A 415 6.04 -8.95 0.15
C HIS A 415 7.45 -9.31 -0.34
N TYR A 416 7.59 -10.33 -1.18
CA TYR A 416 8.88 -10.67 -1.76
C TYR A 416 9.43 -9.52 -2.62
N SER A 417 8.58 -8.81 -3.33
CA SER A 417 8.98 -7.66 -4.14
C SER A 417 9.55 -6.48 -3.34
N LEU A 418 9.39 -6.49 -2.00
CA LEU A 418 9.99 -5.50 -1.11
C LEU A 418 11.44 -5.85 -0.68
N PHE A 419 11.93 -7.05 -1.00
CA PHE A 419 13.28 -7.50 -0.62
C PHE A 419 14.39 -6.54 -1.06
N PRO A 420 14.36 -5.97 -2.27
CA PRO A 420 15.37 -5.01 -2.71
C PRO A 420 15.45 -3.71 -1.88
N LEU A 421 14.43 -3.40 -1.07
CA LEU A 421 14.48 -2.28 -0.14
C LEU A 421 15.51 -2.50 0.98
N LEU A 422 15.82 -3.76 1.31
CA LEU A 422 16.82 -4.16 2.29
C LEU A 422 17.97 -4.85 1.55
N PHE A 423 18.91 -4.05 1.07
CA PHE A 423 20.04 -4.52 0.26
C PHE A 423 21.32 -4.74 1.05
N THR A 424 21.34 -4.42 2.34
CA THR A 424 22.49 -4.58 3.21
C THR A 424 22.60 -6.02 3.73
N ALA A 425 23.81 -6.54 3.84
CA ALA A 425 24.06 -7.93 4.23
C ALA A 425 23.56 -8.30 5.64
N PRO A 426 23.64 -7.42 6.66
CA PRO A 426 23.11 -7.73 8.00
C PRO A 426 21.61 -7.99 8.04
N GLU A 427 20.81 -7.38 7.15
CA GLU A 427 19.36 -7.53 7.10
C GLU A 427 18.90 -8.77 6.31
N LEU A 428 19.80 -9.44 5.57
CA LEU A 428 19.45 -10.62 4.78
C LEU A 428 18.82 -11.75 5.61
N PRO A 429 19.38 -12.19 6.75
CA PRO A 429 18.77 -13.24 7.55
C PRO A 429 17.40 -12.87 8.09
N ILE A 430 17.22 -11.62 8.56
CA ILE A 430 15.97 -11.18 9.17
C ILE A 430 14.86 -11.03 8.13
N LYS A 431 15.17 -10.49 6.92
CA LYS A 431 14.16 -10.38 5.86
C LYS A 431 13.66 -11.75 5.41
N ILE A 432 14.55 -12.74 5.25
CA ILE A 432 14.20 -14.11 4.86
C ILE A 432 13.38 -14.77 5.96
N LEU A 433 13.84 -14.70 7.22
CA LEU A 433 13.15 -15.33 8.35
C LEU A 433 11.73 -14.78 8.55
N LEU A 434 11.58 -13.47 8.59
CA LEU A 434 10.26 -12.84 8.76
C LEU A 434 9.31 -13.16 7.61
N MET A 435 9.82 -13.18 6.37
CA MET A 435 9.02 -13.55 5.20
C MET A 435 8.55 -14.99 5.26
N LEU A 436 9.44 -15.94 5.62
CA LEU A 436 9.09 -17.36 5.76
C LEU A 436 8.08 -17.57 6.87
N LEU A 437 8.28 -16.96 8.04
CA LEU A 437 7.34 -17.06 9.16
C LEU A 437 5.95 -16.56 8.78
N PHE A 438 5.87 -15.39 8.16
CA PHE A 438 4.61 -14.82 7.72
C PHE A 438 3.93 -15.70 6.67
N THR A 439 4.67 -16.15 5.66
CA THR A 439 4.13 -16.93 4.54
C THR A 439 3.65 -18.29 5.01
N VAL A 440 4.47 -19.03 5.79
CA VAL A 440 4.10 -20.35 6.33
C VAL A 440 2.88 -20.23 7.25
N TYR A 441 2.86 -19.22 8.14
CA TYR A 441 1.71 -18.98 9.00
C TYR A 441 0.45 -18.70 8.18
N SER A 442 0.52 -17.80 7.21
CA SER A 442 -0.62 -17.39 6.39
C SER A 442 -1.20 -18.57 5.60
N ILE A 443 -0.33 -19.35 4.95
CA ILE A 443 -0.75 -20.54 4.18
C ILE A 443 -1.35 -21.60 5.11
N SER A 444 -0.70 -21.91 6.21
CA SER A 444 -1.15 -22.94 7.15
C SER A 444 -2.49 -22.58 7.78
N SER A 445 -2.62 -21.35 8.29
CA SER A 445 -3.83 -20.88 8.96
C SER A 445 -5.03 -20.83 8.01
N LEU A 446 -4.84 -20.30 6.78
CA LEU A 446 -5.92 -20.23 5.80
C LEU A 446 -6.28 -21.60 5.22
N LYS A 447 -5.29 -22.52 5.03
CA LYS A 447 -5.59 -23.92 4.68
C LYS A 447 -6.43 -24.61 5.77
N THR A 448 -6.10 -24.39 7.03
CA THR A 448 -6.86 -24.95 8.15
C THR A 448 -8.26 -24.38 8.22
N LEU A 449 -8.40 -23.05 8.03
CA LEU A 449 -9.69 -22.37 8.02
C LEU A 449 -10.64 -22.88 6.93
N PHE A 450 -10.08 -23.18 5.74
CA PHE A 450 -10.85 -23.63 4.56
C PHE A 450 -10.68 -25.12 4.25
N ARG A 451 -10.21 -25.95 5.21
CA ARG A 451 -9.91 -27.39 5.02
C ARG A 451 -11.06 -28.22 4.44
N LYS A 452 -12.31 -27.79 4.64
CA LYS A 452 -13.52 -28.46 4.11
C LYS A 452 -13.86 -28.05 2.68
N GLU A 453 -13.16 -27.07 2.11
CA GLU A 453 -13.37 -26.57 0.76
C GLU A 453 -12.33 -27.18 -0.20
N LYS A 454 -12.36 -26.78 -1.48
CA LYS A 454 -11.35 -27.19 -2.46
C LYS A 454 -9.96 -26.72 -2.04
N PRO A 455 -8.88 -27.38 -2.49
CA PRO A 455 -7.51 -26.92 -2.25
C PRO A 455 -7.35 -25.44 -2.61
N LEU A 456 -6.65 -24.68 -1.75
CA LEU A 456 -6.46 -23.23 -1.97
C LEU A 456 -5.65 -22.93 -3.23
N PHE A 457 -4.67 -23.77 -3.55
CA PHE A 457 -3.82 -23.60 -4.73
C PHE A 457 -4.02 -24.72 -5.73
N ASN A 458 -3.97 -24.37 -7.00
CA ASN A 458 -3.74 -25.31 -8.08
C ASN A 458 -2.23 -25.60 -8.22
N TRP A 459 -1.86 -26.54 -9.10
CA TRP A 459 -0.46 -26.93 -9.26
C TRP A 459 0.42 -25.78 -9.82
N MET A 460 -0.10 -24.97 -10.74
CA MET A 460 0.63 -23.83 -11.32
C MET A 460 0.91 -22.75 -10.28
N GLU A 461 -0.08 -22.42 -9.46
CA GLU A 461 0.06 -21.46 -8.36
C GLU A 461 1.09 -21.95 -7.34
N THR A 462 1.08 -23.26 -7.03
CA THR A 462 2.05 -23.85 -6.11
C THR A 462 3.47 -23.78 -6.68
N VAL A 463 3.66 -24.17 -7.94
CA VAL A 463 4.98 -24.10 -8.62
C VAL A 463 5.48 -22.67 -8.69
N TYR A 464 4.60 -21.72 -9.03
CA TYR A 464 4.96 -20.28 -9.07
C TYR A 464 5.44 -19.78 -7.71
N LEU A 465 4.69 -20.06 -6.62
CA LEU A 465 5.09 -19.61 -5.28
C LEU A 465 6.39 -20.29 -4.79
N LEU A 466 6.56 -21.58 -5.07
CA LEU A 466 7.82 -22.28 -4.78
C LEU A 466 9.00 -21.73 -5.56
N GLY A 467 8.77 -21.21 -6.77
CA GLY A 467 9.80 -20.59 -7.60
C GLY A 467 10.45 -19.32 -7.02
N LEU A 468 9.81 -18.68 -6.03
CA LEU A 468 10.41 -17.55 -5.29
C LEU A 468 11.67 -17.97 -4.50
N GLY A 469 11.73 -19.20 -3.99
CA GLY A 469 12.91 -19.73 -3.29
C GLY A 469 14.15 -19.82 -4.21
N PRO A 470 14.09 -20.56 -5.33
CA PRO A 470 15.17 -20.57 -6.31
C PRO A 470 15.54 -19.17 -6.84
N LEU A 471 14.56 -18.27 -7.01
CA LEU A 471 14.82 -16.90 -7.42
C LEU A 471 15.69 -16.18 -6.39
N GLU A 472 15.37 -16.28 -5.10
CA GLU A 472 16.15 -15.67 -4.02
C GLU A 472 17.56 -16.26 -3.97
N VAL A 473 17.68 -17.58 -4.04
CA VAL A 473 18.99 -18.25 -4.09
C VAL A 473 19.81 -17.77 -5.30
N CYS A 474 19.20 -17.60 -6.44
CA CYS A 474 19.86 -17.06 -7.62
C CYS A 474 20.32 -15.62 -7.41
N CYS A 475 19.44 -14.74 -6.91
CA CYS A 475 19.73 -13.31 -6.79
C CYS A 475 20.76 -13.00 -5.70
N GLU A 476 20.65 -13.62 -4.52
CA GLU A 476 21.47 -13.29 -3.34
C GLU A 476 22.71 -14.17 -3.19
N PHE A 477 22.67 -15.43 -3.66
CA PHE A 477 23.76 -16.38 -3.43
C PHE A 477 24.50 -16.82 -4.68
N LEU A 478 23.88 -16.83 -5.88
CA LEU A 478 24.58 -17.27 -7.10
C LEU A 478 25.12 -16.12 -7.90
N LEU A 479 24.29 -15.12 -8.25
CA LEU A 479 24.69 -14.00 -9.10
C LEU A 479 25.87 -13.19 -8.52
N PRO A 480 25.98 -12.94 -7.21
CA PRO A 480 27.11 -12.22 -6.64
C PRO A 480 28.48 -12.87 -6.86
N PHE A 481 28.53 -14.19 -7.07
CA PHE A 481 29.76 -14.94 -7.33
C PHE A 481 30.10 -15.13 -8.80
N THR A 482 29.24 -14.64 -9.70
CA THR A 482 29.47 -14.71 -11.14
C THR A 482 30.09 -13.42 -11.67
N SER A 483 30.75 -13.50 -12.86
CA SER A 483 31.22 -12.33 -13.61
C SER A 483 30.08 -11.37 -14.03
N TRP A 484 28.84 -11.84 -13.97
CA TRP A 484 27.65 -11.04 -14.28
C TRP A 484 27.40 -9.91 -13.27
N LYS A 485 27.86 -10.05 -12.03
CA LYS A 485 27.79 -8.98 -11.02
C LYS A 485 28.43 -7.67 -11.52
N LEU A 486 29.59 -7.78 -12.18
CA LEU A 486 30.31 -6.62 -12.71
C LEU A 486 29.69 -6.10 -14.02
N LYS A 487 29.25 -7.03 -14.87
CA LYS A 487 28.73 -6.69 -16.22
C LYS A 487 27.27 -6.19 -16.16
N TYR A 488 26.47 -6.75 -15.27
CA TYR A 488 25.03 -6.50 -15.16
C TYR A 488 24.58 -6.42 -13.70
N PRO A 489 24.98 -5.41 -12.93
CA PRO A 489 24.77 -5.34 -11.47
C PRO A 489 23.27 -5.31 -11.06
N PHE A 490 22.39 -4.93 -11.97
CA PHE A 490 20.96 -4.76 -11.71
C PHE A 490 20.08 -5.94 -12.18
N ILE A 491 20.67 -7.06 -12.63
CA ILE A 491 19.92 -8.28 -12.99
C ILE A 491 19.06 -8.79 -11.83
N PRO A 492 19.52 -8.87 -10.56
CA PRO A 492 18.68 -9.31 -9.46
C PRO A 492 17.41 -8.48 -9.32
N LEU A 493 17.51 -7.16 -9.44
CA LEU A 493 16.37 -6.25 -9.37
C LEU A 493 15.38 -6.48 -10.52
N LEU A 494 15.90 -6.66 -11.73
CA LEU A 494 15.09 -6.94 -12.91
C LEU A 494 14.32 -8.27 -12.77
N LEU A 495 15.01 -9.34 -12.37
CA LEU A 495 14.41 -10.67 -12.21
C LEU A 495 13.32 -10.65 -11.13
N THR A 496 13.60 -10.02 -9.99
CA THR A 496 12.61 -9.86 -8.92
C THR A 496 11.39 -9.07 -9.38
N SER A 497 11.60 -7.92 -10.05
CA SER A 497 10.49 -7.11 -10.58
C SER A 497 9.62 -7.88 -11.55
N VAL A 498 10.23 -8.52 -12.56
CA VAL A 498 9.49 -9.22 -13.62
C VAL A 498 8.76 -10.43 -13.07
N TYR A 499 9.42 -11.25 -12.25
CA TYR A 499 8.80 -12.43 -11.64
C TYR A 499 7.60 -12.03 -10.77
N CYS A 500 7.77 -11.05 -9.90
CA CYS A 500 6.68 -10.56 -9.04
C CYS A 500 5.57 -9.90 -9.84
N ALA A 501 5.88 -9.17 -10.93
CA ALA A 501 4.88 -8.56 -11.80
C ALA A 501 3.92 -9.59 -12.42
N VAL A 502 4.42 -10.78 -12.76
CA VAL A 502 3.57 -11.88 -13.26
C VAL A 502 2.57 -12.31 -12.19
N GLY A 503 3.00 -12.54 -10.95
CA GLY A 503 2.11 -12.96 -9.87
C GLY A 503 1.10 -11.90 -9.45
N ILE A 504 1.51 -10.63 -9.40
CA ILE A 504 0.60 -9.53 -9.07
C ILE A 504 -0.42 -9.32 -10.19
N THR A 505 -0.01 -9.41 -11.47
CA THR A 505 -0.93 -9.36 -12.61
C THR A 505 -1.95 -10.51 -12.56
N TYR A 506 -1.49 -11.72 -12.25
CA TYR A 506 -2.37 -12.87 -12.07
C TYR A 506 -3.38 -12.65 -10.92
N ALA A 507 -2.94 -12.15 -9.77
CA ALA A 507 -3.82 -11.86 -8.65
C ALA A 507 -4.86 -10.79 -9.00
N TRP A 508 -4.43 -9.73 -9.69
CA TRP A 508 -5.31 -8.67 -10.18
C TRP A 508 -6.37 -9.19 -11.15
N THR A 509 -5.98 -9.95 -12.18
CA THR A 509 -6.92 -10.52 -13.17
C THR A 509 -7.89 -11.49 -12.53
N ARG A 510 -7.44 -12.32 -11.58
CA ARG A 510 -8.28 -13.27 -10.86
C ARG A 510 -9.32 -12.57 -9.97
N LEU A 511 -8.90 -11.54 -9.23
CA LEU A 511 -9.82 -10.74 -8.42
C LEU A 511 -10.84 -10.02 -9.32
N TYR A 512 -10.37 -9.47 -10.43
CA TYR A 512 -11.19 -8.77 -11.42
C TYR A 512 -12.27 -9.70 -12.00
N ALA A 513 -11.86 -10.89 -12.46
CA ALA A 513 -12.77 -11.92 -12.95
C ALA A 513 -13.81 -12.30 -11.89
N SER A 514 -13.41 -12.44 -10.61
CA SER A 514 -14.32 -12.78 -9.53
C SER A 514 -15.39 -11.71 -9.27
N VAL A 515 -15.06 -10.43 -9.45
CA VAL A 515 -16.00 -9.32 -9.30
C VAL A 515 -16.99 -9.29 -10.47
N LEU A 516 -16.50 -9.45 -11.69
CA LEU A 516 -17.34 -9.43 -12.91
C LEU A 516 -18.28 -10.65 -12.96
N THR A 517 -17.75 -11.88 -12.73
CA THR A 517 -18.55 -13.11 -12.77
C THR A 517 -19.53 -13.21 -11.60
N GLY A 518 -19.13 -12.82 -10.39
CA GLY A 518 -20.03 -12.73 -9.24
C GLY A 518 -21.18 -11.78 -9.46
N SER A 519 -20.99 -10.77 -10.32
CA SER A 519 -22.05 -9.87 -10.77
C SER A 519 -23.02 -10.51 -11.79
N LEU A 520 -22.58 -11.51 -12.56
CA LEU A 520 -23.39 -12.21 -13.57
C LEU A 520 -24.24 -13.31 -12.94
N VAL A 521 -23.67 -14.12 -12.05
CA VAL A 521 -24.36 -15.23 -11.37
C VAL A 521 -25.53 -14.77 -10.50
N SER A 522 -25.49 -13.53 -9.98
CA SER A 522 -26.65 -12.95 -9.26
C SER A 522 -27.86 -12.68 -10.16
N LYS A 523 -27.71 -12.61 -11.49
CA LYS A 523 -28.85 -12.47 -12.42
C LYS A 523 -29.56 -13.82 -12.68
N THR A 524 -28.81 -14.94 -12.72
CA THR A 524 -29.34 -16.26 -13.08
C THR A 524 -30.11 -16.95 -11.94
N LYS A 525 -29.89 -16.53 -10.68
CA LYS A 525 -30.62 -17.08 -9.51
C LYS A 525 -31.95 -16.37 -9.19
N LYS A 526 -32.39 -15.43 -10.03
CA LYS A 526 -33.67 -14.70 -9.87
C LYS A 526 -34.70 -15.04 -10.93
N HIS A 527 -34.48 -16.09 -11.73
CA HIS A 527 -35.48 -16.65 -12.66
C HIS A 527 -35.94 -18.02 -12.21
#